data_c30c86b3b4b53991308e77b62e98ce76
#
_entry.id   c30c86b3b4b53991308e77b62e98ce76
#
_cell.length_a   1.000
_cell.length_b   1.000
_cell.length_c   1.000
_cell.angle_alpha   90.00
_cell.angle_beta   90.00
_cell.angle_gamma   90.00
#
_symmetry.space_group_name_H-M   'P 1'
#
loop_
_entity.id
_entity.type
_entity.pdbx_description
1 polymer ?
#
loop_
_entity_poly.entity_id
_entity_poly.type
_entity_poly.pdbx_seq_one_letter_code
_entity_poly.pdbx_strand_id
1 'polypeptide(L)'
;MDIQLADLKREYDLRTVWPNEAYDFTPWLENNLNLLGEAIGVDLCFRERESAVGKFSLDILASEEGTDNTVVIENQLESSNHTHLGQLLTYAAGKSAKIIVWIVKQAREEHRRAMEWLNEH
;
A
#
# COMPACT_ATOMS: atom_id res chain seq x y z
N MET A 1 10.48 8.72 -7.41
CA MET A 1 9.37 7.94 -6.83
C MET A 1 9.23 8.28 -5.37
N ASP A 2 8.02 8.48 -4.92
CA ASP A 2 7.75 8.91 -3.55
C ASP A 2 7.09 7.75 -2.78
N ILE A 3 7.90 7.05 -1.97
CA ILE A 3 7.45 5.91 -1.17
C ILE A 3 7.29 6.37 0.27
N GLN A 4 6.08 6.24 0.79
CA GLN A 4 5.76 6.67 2.14
C GLN A 4 5.95 5.51 3.12
N LEU A 5 6.76 5.74 4.16
CA LEU A 5 7.01 4.76 5.21
C LEU A 5 6.35 5.27 6.49
N ALA A 6 5.39 4.51 7.00
CA ALA A 6 4.70 4.81 8.24
C ALA A 6 4.43 3.52 9.01
N ASP A 7 4.53 3.59 10.34
CA ASP A 7 4.25 2.47 11.20
C ASP A 7 2.83 2.56 11.75
N LEU A 8 2.02 1.54 11.45
CA LEU A 8 0.70 1.38 12.06
C LEU A 8 0.82 0.40 13.20
N LYS A 9 0.92 0.92 14.42
CA LYS A 9 1.10 0.09 15.61
C LYS A 9 -0.23 -0.44 16.13
N ARG A 10 -0.25 -1.74 16.44
CA ARG A 10 -1.41 -2.41 17.02
C ARG A 10 -0.95 -3.32 18.16
N GLU A 11 -1.80 -3.45 19.18
CA GLU A 11 -1.51 -4.27 20.35
C GLU A 11 -1.89 -5.73 20.15
N TYR A 12 -2.59 -6.06 19.06
CA TYR A 12 -3.05 -7.41 18.78
C TYR A 12 -2.74 -7.81 17.34
N ASP A 13 -2.82 -9.10 17.06
CA ASP A 13 -2.53 -9.65 15.74
C ASP A 13 -3.58 -9.17 14.71
N LEU A 14 -3.10 -8.64 13.60
CA LEU A 14 -3.97 -8.15 12.52
C LEU A 14 -4.88 -9.23 11.95
N ARG A 15 -4.39 -10.48 11.88
CA ARG A 15 -5.17 -11.62 11.38
C ARG A 15 -6.33 -11.98 12.31
N THR A 16 -6.26 -11.62 13.59
CA THR A 16 -7.36 -11.82 14.52
C THR A 16 -8.51 -10.88 14.22
N VAL A 17 -8.20 -9.63 13.82
CA VAL A 17 -9.20 -8.60 13.51
C VAL A 17 -9.64 -8.70 12.05
N TRP A 18 -8.69 -8.90 11.14
CA TRP A 18 -8.94 -9.02 9.71
C TRP A 18 -8.35 -10.34 9.19
N PRO A 19 -9.09 -11.45 9.33
CA PRO A 19 -8.57 -12.78 8.93
C PRO A 19 -8.23 -12.90 7.46
N ASN A 20 -8.90 -12.14 6.61
CA ASN A 20 -8.68 -12.18 5.16
C ASN A 20 -8.38 -10.79 4.62
N GLU A 21 -7.26 -10.67 3.90
CA GLU A 21 -6.84 -9.39 3.33
C GLU A 21 -7.86 -8.82 2.34
N ALA A 22 -8.32 -9.64 1.40
CA ALA A 22 -9.21 -9.20 0.33
C ALA A 22 -10.64 -8.95 0.81
N TYR A 23 -11.17 -9.82 1.69
CA TYR A 23 -12.57 -9.76 2.11
C TYR A 23 -12.79 -8.94 3.38
N ASP A 24 -11.77 -8.76 4.20
CA ASP A 24 -11.90 -8.09 5.48
C ASP A 24 -11.15 -6.77 5.56
N PHE A 25 -9.83 -6.80 5.36
CA PHE A 25 -8.99 -5.62 5.56
C PHE A 25 -9.12 -4.60 4.42
N THR A 26 -9.04 -5.06 3.17
CA THR A 26 -9.07 -4.14 2.02
C THR A 26 -10.39 -3.36 1.94
N PRO A 27 -11.58 -3.96 2.11
CA PRO A 27 -12.83 -3.19 2.16
C PRO A 27 -12.90 -2.22 3.32
N TRP A 28 -12.38 -2.61 4.49
CA TRP A 28 -12.32 -1.70 5.64
C TRP A 28 -11.45 -0.49 5.32
N LEU A 29 -10.28 -0.72 4.75
CA LEU A 29 -9.33 0.35 4.40
C LEU A 29 -9.92 1.29 3.35
N GLU A 30 -10.62 0.75 2.35
CA GLU A 30 -11.30 1.54 1.32
C GLU A 30 -12.22 2.58 1.93
N ASN A 31 -12.94 2.21 3.00
CA ASN A 31 -13.85 3.10 3.71
C ASN A 31 -13.16 3.97 4.77
N ASN A 32 -11.85 3.79 4.96
CA ASN A 32 -11.08 4.49 5.99
C ASN A 32 -9.76 5.05 5.44
N LEU A 33 -9.72 5.41 4.16
CA LEU A 33 -8.51 5.97 3.54
C LEU A 33 -8.04 7.25 4.22
N ASN A 34 -8.94 7.99 4.85
CA ASN A 34 -8.58 9.18 5.62
C ASN A 34 -7.61 8.85 6.75
N LEU A 35 -7.76 7.68 7.40
CA LEU A 35 -6.85 7.26 8.46
C LEU A 35 -5.47 6.95 7.91
N LEU A 36 -5.41 6.29 6.76
CA LEU A 36 -4.13 6.03 6.09
C LEU A 36 -3.50 7.35 5.64
N GLY A 37 -4.28 8.24 5.06
CA GLY A 37 -3.81 9.55 4.61
C GLY A 37 -3.19 10.37 5.75
N GLU A 38 -3.81 10.34 6.93
CA GLU A 38 -3.26 11.00 8.12
C GLU A 38 -1.93 10.39 8.52
N ALA A 39 -1.80 9.07 8.44
CA ALA A 39 -0.57 8.37 8.83
C ALA A 39 0.61 8.68 7.90
N ILE A 40 0.35 8.86 6.61
CA ILE A 40 1.42 9.09 5.62
C ILE A 40 1.54 10.55 5.18
N GLY A 41 0.62 11.42 5.61
CA GLY A 41 0.67 12.84 5.25
C GLY A 41 0.20 13.16 3.83
N VAL A 42 -0.68 12.36 3.27
CA VAL A 42 -1.23 12.54 1.92
C VAL A 42 -2.75 12.42 1.96
N ASP A 43 -3.45 13.36 1.35
CA ASP A 43 -4.91 13.27 1.22
C ASP A 43 -5.25 12.30 0.10
N LEU A 44 -5.87 11.18 0.45
CA LEU A 44 -6.16 10.08 -0.48
C LEU A 44 -7.61 10.10 -0.95
N CYS A 45 -7.77 9.93 -2.27
CA CYS A 45 -9.08 9.74 -2.89
C CYS A 45 -9.14 8.34 -3.48
N PHE A 46 -10.14 7.57 -3.09
CA PHE A 46 -10.35 6.22 -3.62
C PHE A 46 -10.70 6.26 -5.09
N ARG A 47 -10.15 5.35 -5.89
CA ARG A 47 -10.48 5.20 -7.33
C ARG A 47 -11.07 3.84 -7.63
N GLU A 48 -10.34 2.76 -7.34
CA GLU A 48 -10.88 1.41 -7.54
C GLU A 48 -10.18 0.39 -6.66
N ARG A 49 -10.86 -0.71 -6.41
CA ARG A 49 -10.35 -1.86 -5.69
C ARG A 49 -10.05 -2.97 -6.69
N GLU A 50 -8.98 -3.74 -6.43
CA GLU A 50 -8.55 -4.83 -7.29
C GLU A 50 -8.35 -4.39 -8.74
N SER A 51 -7.62 -3.28 -8.91
CA SER A 51 -7.33 -2.69 -10.22
C SER A 51 -6.40 -3.59 -11.02
N ALA A 52 -6.76 -3.86 -12.26
CA ALA A 52 -5.99 -4.76 -13.12
C ALA A 52 -4.64 -4.17 -13.54
N VAL A 53 -3.59 -4.99 -13.47
CA VAL A 53 -2.26 -4.69 -14.01
C VAL A 53 -1.81 -5.95 -14.75
N GLY A 54 -2.07 -6.00 -16.05
CA GLY A 54 -1.85 -7.21 -16.82
C GLY A 54 -2.68 -8.38 -16.29
N LYS A 55 -2.01 -9.45 -15.86
CA LYS A 55 -2.66 -10.64 -15.28
C LYS A 55 -2.88 -10.52 -13.77
N PHE A 56 -2.38 -9.46 -13.16
CA PHE A 56 -2.40 -9.27 -11.72
C PHE A 56 -3.42 -8.22 -11.34
N SER A 57 -3.72 -8.11 -10.05
CA SER A 57 -4.57 -7.04 -9.58
C SER A 57 -3.98 -6.38 -8.34
N LEU A 58 -4.03 -5.05 -8.35
CA LEU A 58 -3.60 -4.19 -7.26
C LEU A 58 -4.74 -4.07 -6.26
N ASP A 59 -4.45 -4.11 -4.96
CA ASP A 59 -5.49 -4.06 -3.94
C ASP A 59 -6.31 -2.77 -3.99
N ILE A 60 -5.66 -1.60 -3.93
CA ILE A 60 -6.35 -0.31 -4.00
C ILE A 60 -5.58 0.64 -4.91
N LEU A 61 -6.30 1.24 -5.83
CA LEU A 61 -5.82 2.35 -6.64
C LEU A 61 -6.48 3.62 -6.10
N ALA A 62 -5.66 4.60 -5.79
CA ALA A 62 -6.11 5.89 -5.26
C ALA A 62 -5.41 7.03 -5.99
N SER A 63 -5.79 8.25 -5.66
CA SER A 63 -5.11 9.45 -6.13
C SER A 63 -4.87 10.39 -4.96
N GLU A 64 -3.89 11.26 -5.11
CA GLU A 64 -3.66 12.35 -4.16
C GLU A 64 -4.62 13.48 -4.51
N GLU A 65 -5.44 13.89 -3.54
CA GLU A 65 -6.46 14.92 -3.75
C GLU A 65 -5.83 16.23 -4.25
N GLY A 66 -6.49 16.82 -5.24
CA GLY A 66 -6.02 18.07 -5.81
C GLY A 66 -4.89 17.93 -6.82
N THR A 67 -4.51 16.71 -7.18
CA THR A 67 -3.45 16.44 -8.16
C THR A 67 -3.85 15.29 -9.07
N ASP A 68 -3.04 15.03 -10.09
CA ASP A 68 -3.19 13.86 -10.97
C ASP A 68 -2.31 12.70 -10.49
N ASN A 69 -1.71 12.82 -9.30
CA ASN A 69 -0.79 11.80 -8.80
C ASN A 69 -1.53 10.51 -8.46
N THR A 70 -1.11 9.42 -9.08
CA THR A 70 -1.64 8.09 -8.81
C THR A 70 -0.92 7.47 -7.63
N VAL A 71 -1.70 6.86 -6.74
CA VAL A 71 -1.22 6.17 -5.54
C VAL A 71 -1.60 4.71 -5.64
N VAL A 72 -0.62 3.81 -5.51
CA VAL A 72 -0.89 2.37 -5.45
C VAL A 72 -0.72 1.91 -4.00
N ILE A 73 -1.69 1.13 -3.52
CA ILE A 73 -1.72 0.64 -2.15
C ILE A 73 -1.82 -0.88 -2.18
N GLU A 74 -0.86 -1.55 -1.58
CA GLU A 74 -0.82 -3.01 -1.49
C GLU A 74 -0.86 -3.42 -0.02
N ASN A 75 -1.75 -4.35 0.30
CA ASN A 75 -1.97 -4.83 1.66
C ASN A 75 -1.37 -6.21 1.85
N GLN A 76 -0.65 -6.39 2.96
CA GLN A 76 -0.05 -7.66 3.31
C GLN A 76 -0.11 -7.82 4.82
N LEU A 77 -1.08 -8.61 5.33
CA LEU A 77 -1.26 -8.80 6.77
C LEU A 77 -0.26 -9.80 7.36
N GLU A 78 0.98 -9.76 6.89
CA GLU A 78 2.08 -10.60 7.33
C GLU A 78 3.39 -9.84 7.18
N SER A 79 4.52 -10.48 7.47
CA SER A 79 5.83 -9.84 7.28
C SER A 79 6.11 -9.61 5.81
N SER A 80 6.79 -8.50 5.50
CA SER A 80 7.18 -8.16 4.13
C SER A 80 8.01 -9.28 3.48
N ASN A 81 7.91 -9.44 2.18
CA ASN A 81 8.70 -10.41 1.42
C ASN A 81 8.99 -9.90 0.01
N HIS A 82 9.91 -10.59 -0.68
CA HIS A 82 10.34 -10.21 -2.03
C HIS A 82 9.22 -10.33 -3.06
N THR A 83 8.33 -11.30 -2.92
CA THR A 83 7.21 -11.49 -3.84
C THR A 83 6.30 -10.27 -3.86
N HIS A 84 5.91 -9.79 -2.69
CA HIS A 84 5.06 -8.59 -2.58
C HIS A 84 5.81 -7.33 -3.01
N LEU A 85 7.09 -7.23 -2.73
CA LEU A 85 7.90 -6.10 -3.20
C LEU A 85 7.93 -6.05 -4.72
N GLY A 86 8.17 -7.19 -5.37
CA GLY A 86 8.18 -7.29 -6.83
C GLY A 86 6.82 -6.94 -7.43
N GLN A 87 5.74 -7.45 -6.84
CA GLN A 87 4.38 -7.12 -7.26
C GLN A 87 4.11 -5.62 -7.17
N LEU A 88 4.48 -5.02 -6.05
CA LEU A 88 4.28 -3.60 -5.79
C LEU A 88 4.98 -2.73 -6.83
N LEU A 89 6.24 -3.05 -7.15
CA LEU A 89 6.99 -2.33 -8.17
C LEU A 89 6.36 -2.50 -9.56
N THR A 90 5.89 -3.70 -9.87
CA THR A 90 5.21 -4.00 -11.12
C THR A 90 3.92 -3.18 -11.25
N TYR A 91 3.14 -3.12 -10.17
CA TYR A 91 1.89 -2.36 -10.15
C TYR A 91 2.16 -0.85 -10.28
N ALA A 92 3.17 -0.36 -9.56
CA ALA A 92 3.54 1.05 -9.62
C ALA A 92 3.92 1.46 -11.04
N ALA A 93 4.73 0.65 -11.71
CA ALA A 93 5.12 0.91 -13.10
C ALA A 93 3.92 0.85 -14.04
N GLY A 94 3.06 -0.16 -13.89
CA GLY A 94 1.87 -0.33 -14.75
C GLY A 94 0.85 0.79 -14.62
N LYS A 95 0.76 1.42 -13.45
CA LYS A 95 -0.16 2.53 -13.19
C LYS A 95 0.50 3.90 -13.26
N SER A 96 1.78 3.97 -13.55
CA SER A 96 2.57 5.21 -13.55
C SER A 96 2.43 5.95 -12.22
N ALA A 97 2.54 5.21 -11.14
CA ALA A 97 2.31 5.74 -9.80
C ALA A 97 3.39 6.74 -9.37
N LYS A 98 2.97 7.77 -8.65
CA LYS A 98 3.87 8.72 -8.00
C LYS A 98 4.14 8.35 -6.56
N ILE A 99 3.18 7.68 -5.92
CA ILE A 99 3.25 7.29 -4.51
C ILE A 99 2.94 5.80 -4.41
N ILE A 100 3.75 5.09 -3.64
CA ILE A 100 3.55 3.68 -3.34
C ILE A 100 3.33 3.53 -1.84
N VAL A 101 2.28 2.81 -1.46
CA VAL A 101 2.01 2.48 -0.06
C VAL A 101 1.96 0.97 0.09
N TRP A 102 2.80 0.45 0.96
CA TRP A 102 2.85 -0.97 1.28
C TRP A 102 2.52 -1.15 2.75
N ILE A 103 1.35 -1.75 3.01
CA ILE A 103 0.88 -1.99 4.37
C ILE A 103 1.22 -3.41 4.76
N VAL A 104 2.05 -3.57 5.78
CA VAL A 104 2.53 -4.86 6.25
C VAL A 104 2.37 -4.97 7.75
N LYS A 105 2.29 -6.21 8.25
CA LYS A 105 2.32 -6.46 9.69
C LYS A 105 3.68 -6.07 10.26
N GLN A 106 4.75 -6.42 9.54
CA GLN A 106 6.12 -6.11 9.94
C GLN A 106 6.99 -5.91 8.70
N ALA A 107 7.64 -4.76 8.60
CA ALA A 107 8.60 -4.49 7.53
C ALA A 107 9.96 -5.06 7.93
N ARG A 108 10.44 -6.04 7.14
CA ARG A 108 11.79 -6.57 7.33
C ARG A 108 12.81 -5.49 6.97
N GLU A 109 13.93 -5.48 7.65
CA GLU A 109 14.96 -4.45 7.46
C GLU A 109 15.43 -4.36 6.01
N GLU A 110 15.60 -5.50 5.34
CA GLU A 110 16.04 -5.54 3.94
C GLU A 110 15.04 -4.83 3.03
N HIS A 111 13.75 -4.99 3.28
CA HIS A 111 12.70 -4.36 2.48
C HIS A 111 12.54 -2.89 2.82
N ARG A 112 12.66 -2.54 4.08
CA ARG A 112 12.67 -1.13 4.51
C ARG A 112 13.81 -0.38 3.82
N ARG A 113 15.00 -0.95 3.79
CA ARG A 113 16.16 -0.35 3.13
C ARG A 113 15.97 -0.23 1.63
N ALA A 114 15.35 -1.24 1.00
CA ALA A 114 15.06 -1.18 -0.42
C ALA A 114 14.12 -0.02 -0.76
N MET A 115 13.07 0.18 0.06
CA MET A 115 12.12 1.28 -0.13
C MET A 115 12.79 2.64 0.08
N GLU A 116 13.63 2.76 1.08
CA GLU A 116 14.39 3.99 1.33
C GLU A 116 15.33 4.31 0.17
N TRP A 117 16.01 3.28 -0.35
CA TRP A 117 16.89 3.43 -1.50
C TRP A 117 16.14 3.94 -2.74
N LEU A 118 14.95 3.38 -2.99
CA LEU A 118 14.10 3.81 -4.10
C LEU A 118 13.67 5.28 -3.97
N ASN A 119 13.42 5.75 -2.74
CA ASN A 119 13.09 7.15 -2.49
C ASN A 119 14.23 8.10 -2.83
N GLU A 120 15.47 7.65 -2.69
CA GLU A 120 16.65 8.46 -2.97
C GLU A 120 17.01 8.49 -4.45
N HIS A 121 16.50 7.58 -5.22
CA HIS A 121 16.84 7.42 -6.63
C HIS A 121 15.58 7.45 -7.49
#